data_3299c9a48f6ce3527129de480349720f
#
_entry.id   3299c9a48f6ce3527129de480349720f
#
_cell.length_a   1.000
_cell.length_b   1.000
_cell.length_c   1.000
_cell.angle_alpha   90.00
_cell.angle_beta   90.00
_cell.angle_gamma   90.00
#
_symmetry.space_group_name_H-M   'P 1'
#
loop_
_entity.id
_entity.type
_entity.pdbx_description
1 polymer ?
#
loop_
_entity_poly.entity_id
_entity_poly.type
_entity_poly.pdbx_seq_one_letter_code
_entity_poly.pdbx_strand_id
1 'polypeptide(L)'
;MLSSVRPSVRPSACPSAPPARRRRGTAPAAVLAATALLFTSACTVANSDTGGAVGAAGGNTLRIVLDQEPPTLEPCESSLASTGVVVRSNVTEPLIERDPTSGELRPLLATAWRQTTPTTWSFDTRPGVTFQNGRKFTAKDAAFSIDRAVNSDLSCNVDGYVFDDSGVEVRATSATRLTVTTAKPDPILPLRLSFIEIVPRTTSTEAKVREPVGTGPYAIGNWQTGVSITLDRNDTYWGKAPAFARARYVWRSEPSVRAAMITKGEADLATALDPKDATEGNSVAYPNNETTALRLDGREAPLDDIRVREAIDMVIDRQAISDTLFGELGEPAAQLVPKGVVGFNDDLTPTTPDSEAARALVKAAAADGVPVDRRITLVARNGQFPRVAETAEALQYQMAQLGLNVKILMTDTAAHLQYQLRPLPENVGPIALLIMHGNQAGDAAFTASQYLLSKSPQSTFGTRELDRRVAAATALAGEQRQKAFAEVFAYQNEAVAQYVHLAHMRGLLGLSSSVRYEPNSATGDELRLAAVTPAEEKGR
;
A
#
# COMPACT_ATOMS: atom_id res chain seq x y z
N MET A 1 8.61 32.79 47.33
CA MET A 1 8.23 32.17 48.61
C MET A 1 7.17 31.12 48.32
N LEU A 2 7.34 29.94 48.92
CA LEU A 2 6.49 28.72 48.84
C LEU A 2 6.71 27.90 47.56
N SER A 3 7.57 26.99 47.53
CA SER A 3 7.85 25.71 48.22
C SER A 3 7.12 24.53 47.58
N SER A 4 7.94 23.73 46.93
CA SER A 4 7.71 22.49 46.23
C SER A 4 7.32 21.33 47.17
N VAL A 5 6.46 20.44 46.73
CA VAL A 5 6.44 19.03 47.22
C VAL A 5 6.25 18.07 46.05
N ARG A 6 7.26 17.26 45.81
CA ARG A 6 7.18 16.05 44.96
C ARG A 6 6.84 14.86 45.85
N PRO A 7 6.01 13.90 45.45
CA PRO A 7 5.98 12.59 46.04
C PRO A 7 6.86 11.61 45.21
N SER A 8 7.80 10.98 45.90
CA SER A 8 8.62 9.86 45.43
C SER A 8 7.80 8.56 45.44
N VAL A 9 7.76 7.86 44.32
CA VAL A 9 7.22 6.49 44.24
C VAL A 9 8.41 5.52 44.25
N ARG A 10 8.44 4.63 45.25
CA ARG A 10 9.38 3.50 45.36
C ARG A 10 8.90 2.32 44.52
N PRO A 11 9.78 1.55 43.88
CA PRO A 11 9.39 0.32 43.18
C PRO A 11 9.22 -0.84 44.20
N SER A 12 8.10 -1.57 44.03
CA SER A 12 7.81 -2.78 44.79
C SER A 12 8.52 -3.97 44.18
N ALA A 13 9.18 -4.74 45.05
CA ALA A 13 9.90 -5.97 44.73
C ALA A 13 8.94 -7.16 44.53
N CYS A 14 9.18 -7.99 43.52
CA CYS A 14 8.56 -9.31 43.33
C CYS A 14 9.12 -10.32 44.33
N PRO A 15 8.31 -11.26 44.88
CA PRO A 15 8.79 -12.35 45.71
C PRO A 15 9.26 -13.55 44.86
N SER A 16 10.42 -14.11 45.28
CA SER A 16 11.06 -15.29 44.74
C SER A 16 10.36 -16.57 45.20
N ALA A 17 10.22 -17.55 44.29
CA ALA A 17 9.73 -18.91 44.56
C ALA A 17 10.84 -19.83 45.16
N PRO A 18 10.49 -20.83 46.02
CA PRO A 18 11.44 -21.71 46.65
C PRO A 18 11.82 -22.95 45.81
N PRO A 19 12.97 -23.59 46.06
CA PRO A 19 13.50 -24.69 45.26
C PRO A 19 12.89 -26.05 45.60
N ALA A 20 12.67 -26.87 44.56
CA ALA A 20 12.19 -28.24 44.67
C ALA A 20 13.25 -29.21 45.22
N ARG A 21 12.90 -29.96 46.26
CA ARG A 21 13.69 -31.03 46.86
C ARG A 21 13.69 -32.30 46.00
N ARG A 22 14.89 -32.77 45.62
CA ARG A 22 15.15 -34.13 45.14
C ARG A 22 14.93 -35.14 46.25
N ARG A 23 14.10 -36.18 46.04
CA ARG A 23 14.15 -37.43 46.80
C ARG A 23 14.67 -38.55 45.90
N ARG A 24 15.78 -39.16 46.34
CA ARG A 24 16.28 -40.45 45.86
C ARG A 24 15.47 -41.57 46.50
N GLY A 25 15.07 -42.55 45.73
CA GLY A 25 14.50 -43.81 46.20
C GLY A 25 14.93 -44.95 45.27
N THR A 26 15.51 -45.94 45.86
CA THR A 26 16.21 -47.12 45.34
C THR A 26 15.25 -48.16 44.72
N ALA A 27 15.78 -48.92 43.76
CA ALA A 27 15.17 -50.09 43.11
C ALA A 27 15.03 -51.28 44.07
N PRO A 28 14.24 -52.34 43.72
CA PRO A 28 14.90 -53.49 43.14
C PRO A 28 14.16 -54.15 41.94
N ALA A 29 14.94 -54.96 41.25
CA ALA A 29 14.64 -55.74 40.07
C ALA A 29 13.69 -56.92 40.34
N ALA A 30 12.82 -57.23 39.36
CA ALA A 30 12.31 -58.58 39.15
C ALA A 30 12.10 -58.84 37.65
N VAL A 31 12.78 -59.87 37.19
CA VAL A 31 12.75 -60.46 35.84
C VAL A 31 11.47 -61.29 35.71
N LEU A 32 10.76 -61.23 34.63
CA LEU A 32 10.12 -62.40 34.00
C LEU A 32 9.73 -62.09 32.53
N ALA A 33 10.07 -63.07 31.73
CA ALA A 33 9.98 -63.07 30.25
C ALA A 33 8.57 -63.32 29.73
N ALA A 34 8.39 -62.95 28.49
CA ALA A 34 7.76 -63.70 27.41
C ALA A 34 6.61 -62.95 26.70
N THR A 35 6.75 -63.04 25.43
CA THR A 35 5.83 -63.04 24.27
C THR A 35 5.62 -61.72 23.53
N ALA A 36 6.25 -61.72 22.37
CA ALA A 36 6.09 -60.78 21.27
C ALA A 36 4.66 -60.84 20.70
N LEU A 37 4.04 -59.68 20.61
CA LEU A 37 2.99 -59.40 19.65
C LEU A 37 3.23 -58.00 19.07
N LEU A 38 3.65 -58.01 17.84
CA LEU A 38 3.81 -56.81 16.99
C LEU A 38 2.45 -56.14 16.81
N PHE A 39 2.22 -55.04 17.53
CA PHE A 39 1.26 -54.04 17.12
C PHE A 39 2.04 -52.78 16.78
N THR A 40 2.21 -52.55 15.47
CA THR A 40 2.59 -51.26 14.90
C THR A 40 1.42 -50.30 15.09
N SER A 41 1.40 -49.61 16.23
CA SER A 41 0.52 -48.44 16.38
C SER A 41 1.17 -47.27 15.67
N ALA A 42 0.80 -47.09 14.40
CA ALA A 42 0.96 -45.81 13.74
C ALA A 42 0.07 -44.81 14.49
N CYS A 43 0.69 -43.90 15.24
CA CYS A 43 0.03 -42.68 15.69
C CYS A 43 -0.27 -41.82 14.44
N THR A 44 -1.35 -42.13 13.78
CA THR A 44 -2.01 -41.14 12.95
C THR A 44 -2.63 -40.13 13.89
N VAL A 45 -2.05 -38.94 13.96
CA VAL A 45 -2.74 -37.77 14.44
C VAL A 45 -3.93 -37.59 13.45
N ALA A 46 -5.08 -38.08 13.84
CA ALA A 46 -6.31 -37.78 13.15
C ALA A 46 -6.60 -36.30 13.39
N ASN A 47 -6.14 -35.46 12.47
CA ASN A 47 -6.80 -34.21 12.23
C ASN A 47 -8.22 -34.55 11.77
N SER A 48 -9.16 -34.49 12.70
CA SER A 48 -10.58 -34.47 12.39
C SER A 48 -10.99 -33.09 11.87
N ASP A 49 -10.31 -32.64 10.84
CA ASP A 49 -10.91 -31.76 9.86
C ASP A 49 -11.66 -32.69 8.91
N THR A 50 -12.95 -32.59 8.91
CA THR A 50 -13.79 -33.02 7.79
C THR A 50 -13.37 -32.19 6.58
N GLY A 51 -12.21 -32.54 6.02
CA GLY A 51 -11.74 -32.09 4.73
C GLY A 51 -12.69 -32.65 3.70
N GLY A 52 -13.73 -31.87 3.38
CA GLY A 52 -14.38 -32.02 2.10
C GLY A 52 -13.27 -32.00 1.07
N ALA A 53 -13.15 -33.06 0.28
CA ALA A 53 -12.23 -33.15 -0.83
C ALA A 53 -12.27 -31.81 -1.56
N VAL A 54 -11.09 -31.17 -1.69
CA VAL A 54 -10.91 -30.00 -2.55
C VAL A 54 -11.14 -30.52 -3.95
N GLY A 55 -12.39 -30.43 -4.42
CA GLY A 55 -12.76 -30.82 -5.76
C GLY A 55 -11.92 -30.04 -6.75
N ALA A 56 -11.43 -30.73 -7.75
CA ALA A 56 -10.80 -30.16 -8.92
C ALA A 56 -11.59 -28.94 -9.45
N ALA A 57 -10.89 -28.00 -10.07
CA ALA A 57 -11.42 -26.79 -10.71
C ALA A 57 -12.78 -27.02 -11.38
N GLY A 58 -13.85 -26.60 -10.74
CA GLY A 58 -15.25 -26.83 -11.08
C GLY A 58 -16.21 -26.42 -9.97
N GLY A 59 -15.68 -26.04 -8.81
CA GLY A 59 -16.44 -25.51 -7.68
C GLY A 59 -16.81 -24.05 -7.87
N ASN A 60 -18.02 -23.67 -7.46
CA ASN A 60 -18.58 -22.32 -7.51
C ASN A 60 -17.90 -21.35 -6.51
N THR A 61 -16.66 -21.63 -6.09
CA THR A 61 -15.88 -20.85 -5.12
C THR A 61 -14.52 -20.46 -5.68
N LEU A 62 -14.25 -19.15 -5.74
CA LEU A 62 -12.96 -18.58 -6.06
C LEU A 62 -12.06 -18.58 -4.81
N ARG A 63 -10.85 -19.11 -4.91
CA ARG A 63 -9.91 -19.29 -3.79
C ARG A 63 -8.76 -18.30 -3.93
N ILE A 64 -8.58 -17.45 -2.93
CA ILE A 64 -7.60 -16.37 -2.93
C ILE A 64 -6.64 -16.58 -1.74
N VAL A 65 -5.34 -16.46 -1.97
CA VAL A 65 -4.35 -16.45 -0.90
C VAL A 65 -3.64 -15.10 -0.85
N LEU A 66 -3.73 -14.44 0.31
CA LEU A 66 -3.06 -13.18 0.62
C LEU A 66 -1.75 -13.43 1.36
N ASP A 67 -0.89 -12.42 1.45
CA ASP A 67 0.34 -12.42 2.27
C ASP A 67 0.05 -12.33 3.76
N GLN A 68 -1.02 -11.62 4.14
CA GLN A 68 -1.43 -11.42 5.52
C GLN A 68 -2.95 -11.30 5.67
N GLU A 69 -3.44 -11.52 6.89
CA GLU A 69 -4.82 -11.22 7.23
C GLU A 69 -5.08 -9.72 7.17
N PRO A 70 -6.18 -9.26 6.54
CA PRO A 70 -6.61 -7.87 6.67
C PRO A 70 -6.81 -7.49 8.14
N PRO A 71 -6.20 -6.38 8.60
CA PRO A 71 -6.35 -5.94 10.01
C PRO A 71 -7.78 -5.51 10.33
N THR A 72 -8.52 -5.13 9.31
CA THR A 72 -9.90 -4.65 9.37
C THR A 72 -10.61 -4.87 8.05
N LEU A 73 -11.93 -4.86 8.05
CA LEU A 73 -12.78 -4.76 6.86
C LEU A 73 -13.58 -3.45 6.86
N GLU A 74 -13.19 -2.48 7.68
CA GLU A 74 -13.81 -1.16 7.73
C GLU A 74 -13.69 -0.44 6.37
N PRO A 75 -14.80 -0.03 5.74
CA PRO A 75 -14.77 0.59 4.41
C PRO A 75 -13.95 1.88 4.34
N CYS A 76 -13.94 2.70 5.38
CA CYS A 76 -13.16 3.93 5.37
C CYS A 76 -11.64 3.70 5.55
N GLU A 77 -11.21 2.44 5.73
CA GLU A 77 -9.82 2.01 5.71
C GLU A 77 -9.47 1.17 4.46
N SER A 78 -10.32 1.18 3.45
CA SER A 78 -10.13 0.41 2.21
C SER A 78 -8.95 0.87 1.35
N SER A 79 -8.33 2.01 1.66
CA SER A 79 -7.06 2.44 1.05
C SER A 79 -5.85 1.66 1.59
N LEU A 80 -5.98 0.91 2.71
CA LEU A 80 -5.00 -0.11 3.09
C LEU A 80 -5.06 -1.29 2.11
N ALA A 81 -3.93 -1.66 1.51
CA ALA A 81 -3.87 -2.68 0.46
C ALA A 81 -4.56 -4.00 0.87
N SER A 82 -4.27 -4.52 2.05
CA SER A 82 -4.85 -5.78 2.54
C SER A 82 -6.36 -5.70 2.84
N THR A 83 -6.88 -4.54 3.23
CA THR A 83 -8.32 -4.30 3.40
C THR A 83 -8.99 -4.08 2.04
N GLY A 84 -8.36 -3.27 1.19
CA GLY A 84 -8.86 -2.90 -0.13
C GLY A 84 -9.14 -4.10 -1.03
N VAL A 85 -8.22 -5.08 -1.07
CA VAL A 85 -8.39 -6.29 -1.90
C VAL A 85 -9.60 -7.16 -1.52
N VAL A 86 -10.16 -6.99 -0.32
CA VAL A 86 -11.38 -7.67 0.11
C VAL A 86 -12.60 -6.78 -0.06
N VAL A 87 -12.53 -5.51 0.36
CA VAL A 87 -13.69 -4.64 0.53
C VAL A 87 -14.03 -3.85 -0.73
N ARG A 88 -13.02 -3.18 -1.34
CA ARG A 88 -13.24 -2.29 -2.49
C ARG A 88 -13.74 -3.05 -3.71
N SER A 89 -14.74 -2.49 -4.38
CA SER A 89 -15.34 -3.06 -5.59
C SER A 89 -15.92 -4.48 -5.45
N ASN A 90 -15.79 -5.09 -4.28
CA ASN A 90 -16.32 -6.41 -3.98
C ASN A 90 -17.50 -6.34 -3.00
N VAL A 91 -17.34 -5.70 -1.85
CA VAL A 91 -18.38 -5.55 -0.83
C VAL A 91 -19.02 -4.18 -0.89
N THR A 92 -18.18 -3.13 -1.01
CA THR A 92 -18.62 -1.74 -1.11
C THR A 92 -18.22 -1.14 -2.45
N GLU A 93 -18.85 -0.05 -2.82
CA GLU A 93 -18.58 0.68 -4.06
C GLU A 93 -18.56 2.18 -3.76
N PRO A 94 -17.65 2.97 -4.40
CA PRO A 94 -17.65 4.42 -4.30
C PRO A 94 -18.72 5.07 -5.21
N LEU A 95 -18.87 6.39 -5.11
CA LEU A 95 -19.71 7.14 -6.06
C LEU A 95 -19.18 7.10 -7.48
N ILE A 96 -17.88 7.16 -7.62
CA ILE A 96 -17.14 7.27 -8.89
C ILE A 96 -16.08 6.19 -8.89
N GLU A 97 -16.03 5.45 -9.98
CA GLU A 97 -15.02 4.43 -10.21
C GLU A 97 -13.81 5.05 -10.92
N ARG A 98 -12.62 4.59 -10.59
CA ARG A 98 -11.46 4.72 -11.46
C ARG A 98 -11.37 3.49 -12.36
N ASP A 99 -11.28 3.70 -13.65
CA ASP A 99 -11.07 2.62 -14.59
C ASP A 99 -9.80 1.82 -14.23
N PRO A 100 -9.89 0.49 -14.14
CA PRO A 100 -8.76 -0.33 -13.66
C PRO A 100 -7.55 -0.32 -14.58
N THR A 101 -7.71 0.07 -15.84
CA THR A 101 -6.63 0.08 -16.84
C THR A 101 -6.12 1.50 -17.09
N SER A 102 -7.03 2.45 -17.34
CA SER A 102 -6.67 3.82 -17.72
C SER A 102 -6.58 4.79 -16.53
N GLY A 103 -7.20 4.46 -15.39
CA GLY A 103 -7.33 5.38 -14.25
C GLY A 103 -8.35 6.49 -14.45
N GLU A 104 -9.03 6.57 -15.58
CA GLU A 104 -10.06 7.56 -15.86
C GLU A 104 -11.27 7.41 -14.91
N LEU A 105 -11.87 8.55 -14.57
CA LEU A 105 -13.06 8.55 -13.71
C LEU A 105 -14.29 8.12 -14.52
N ARG A 106 -15.00 7.11 -14.04
CA ARG A 106 -16.22 6.55 -14.65
C ARG A 106 -17.41 6.59 -13.70
N PRO A 107 -18.61 6.77 -14.23
CA PRO A 107 -19.85 6.67 -13.44
C PRO A 107 -20.01 5.28 -12.80
N LEU A 108 -20.29 5.26 -11.48
CA LEU A 108 -20.62 4.04 -10.74
C LEU A 108 -21.93 4.27 -9.96
N LEU A 109 -21.89 4.55 -8.65
CA LEU A 109 -23.09 4.93 -7.90
C LEU A 109 -23.52 6.38 -8.17
N ALA A 110 -22.62 7.25 -8.62
CA ALA A 110 -22.99 8.49 -9.31
C ALA A 110 -23.08 8.24 -10.82
N THR A 111 -24.12 8.78 -11.47
CA THR A 111 -24.32 8.70 -12.92
C THR A 111 -23.77 9.90 -13.67
N ALA A 112 -23.64 11.03 -12.99
CA ALA A 112 -23.06 12.28 -13.51
C ALA A 112 -22.59 13.17 -12.36
N TRP A 113 -21.63 14.03 -12.66
CA TRP A 113 -21.16 15.08 -11.74
C TRP A 113 -20.75 16.34 -12.51
N ARG A 114 -20.82 17.47 -11.83
CA ARG A 114 -20.38 18.75 -12.39
C ARG A 114 -19.95 19.70 -11.29
N GLN A 115 -18.95 20.49 -11.55
CA GLN A 115 -18.59 21.62 -10.72
C GLN A 115 -19.59 22.76 -10.92
N THR A 116 -20.16 23.27 -9.84
CA THR A 116 -21.16 24.35 -9.87
C THR A 116 -20.58 25.68 -9.43
N THR A 117 -19.58 25.65 -8.55
CA THR A 117 -18.72 26.79 -8.18
C THR A 117 -17.28 26.28 -8.01
N PRO A 118 -16.27 27.13 -7.88
CA PRO A 118 -14.90 26.68 -7.64
C PRO A 118 -14.73 25.72 -6.46
N THR A 119 -15.61 25.80 -5.47
CA THR A 119 -15.59 24.97 -4.24
C THR A 119 -16.71 23.96 -4.14
N THR A 120 -17.70 23.95 -5.05
CA THR A 120 -18.89 23.09 -4.93
C THR A 120 -19.09 22.22 -6.16
N TRP A 121 -19.28 20.94 -5.92
CA TRP A 121 -19.66 19.95 -6.92
C TRP A 121 -21.04 19.37 -6.65
N SER A 122 -21.77 19.04 -7.70
CA SER A 122 -23.07 18.36 -7.66
C SER A 122 -22.94 16.98 -8.31
N PHE A 123 -23.53 15.97 -7.65
CA PHE A 123 -23.51 14.58 -8.09
C PHE A 123 -24.93 14.05 -8.19
N ASP A 124 -25.27 13.42 -9.32
CA ASP A 124 -26.52 12.70 -9.53
C ASP A 124 -26.29 11.21 -9.26
N THR A 125 -27.03 10.60 -8.32
CA THR A 125 -26.86 9.21 -7.92
C THR A 125 -27.75 8.27 -8.71
N ARG A 126 -27.30 7.04 -8.88
CA ARG A 126 -27.98 5.96 -9.60
C ARG A 126 -29.25 5.53 -8.87
N PRO A 127 -30.43 5.59 -9.52
CA PRO A 127 -31.66 5.07 -8.94
C PRO A 127 -31.70 3.53 -9.00
N GLY A 128 -32.50 2.92 -8.11
CA GLY A 128 -32.79 1.49 -8.15
C GLY A 128 -31.74 0.57 -7.51
N VAL A 129 -30.61 1.11 -7.05
CA VAL A 129 -29.58 0.35 -6.33
C VAL A 129 -30.07 0.02 -4.91
N THR A 130 -29.75 -1.20 -4.45
CA THR A 130 -29.99 -1.67 -3.07
C THR A 130 -28.68 -2.11 -2.43
N PHE A 131 -28.60 -1.88 -1.11
CA PHE A 131 -27.56 -2.51 -0.29
C PHE A 131 -27.85 -4.01 -0.10
N GLN A 132 -26.82 -4.76 0.25
CA GLN A 132 -26.89 -6.21 0.52
C GLN A 132 -27.93 -6.57 1.60
N ASN A 133 -28.26 -5.65 2.49
CA ASN A 133 -29.32 -5.81 3.51
C ASN A 133 -30.74 -5.43 3.01
N GLY A 134 -30.92 -5.23 1.71
CA GLY A 134 -32.20 -4.90 1.08
C GLY A 134 -32.63 -3.43 1.17
N ARG A 135 -31.88 -2.56 1.83
CA ARG A 135 -32.19 -1.11 1.91
C ARG A 135 -31.90 -0.45 0.58
N LYS A 136 -32.75 0.50 0.17
CA LYS A 136 -32.50 1.31 -1.04
C LYS A 136 -31.37 2.29 -0.80
N PHE A 137 -30.42 2.35 -1.73
CA PHE A 137 -29.42 3.40 -1.80
C PHE A 137 -30.04 4.73 -2.25
N THR A 138 -29.63 5.83 -1.64
CA THR A 138 -30.04 7.20 -1.97
C THR A 138 -28.89 8.16 -1.79
N ALA A 139 -29.03 9.40 -2.31
CA ALA A 139 -28.08 10.47 -2.09
C ALA A 139 -27.83 10.79 -0.60
N LYS A 140 -28.76 10.43 0.30
CA LYS A 140 -28.56 10.58 1.76
C LYS A 140 -27.56 9.58 2.31
N ASP A 141 -27.49 8.39 1.74
CA ASP A 141 -26.51 7.37 2.14
C ASP A 141 -25.11 7.76 1.63
N ALA A 142 -25.04 8.32 0.41
CA ALA A 142 -23.80 8.87 -0.12
C ALA A 142 -23.27 10.05 0.71
N ALA A 143 -24.16 11.00 1.05
CA ALA A 143 -23.79 12.13 1.91
C ALA A 143 -23.32 11.68 3.29
N PHE A 144 -24.02 10.72 3.90
CA PHE A 144 -23.63 10.10 5.16
C PHE A 144 -22.25 9.43 5.09
N SER A 145 -21.98 8.67 4.02
CA SER A 145 -20.71 7.95 3.88
C SER A 145 -19.52 8.89 3.73
N ILE A 146 -19.68 9.99 2.96
CA ILE A 146 -18.64 11.01 2.83
C ILE A 146 -18.40 11.71 4.17
N ASP A 147 -19.47 12.16 4.84
CA ASP A 147 -19.40 12.82 6.15
C ASP A 147 -18.74 11.92 7.21
N ARG A 148 -19.14 10.63 7.24
CA ARG A 148 -18.56 9.61 8.12
C ARG A 148 -17.07 9.39 7.87
N ALA A 149 -16.63 9.36 6.61
CA ALA A 149 -15.24 9.06 6.27
C ALA A 149 -14.32 10.25 6.46
N VAL A 150 -14.80 11.49 6.28
CA VAL A 150 -13.97 12.70 6.26
C VAL A 150 -14.12 13.55 7.53
N ASN A 151 -15.32 13.61 8.13
CA ASN A 151 -15.61 14.56 9.21
C ASN A 151 -15.82 13.88 10.58
N SER A 152 -15.82 12.53 10.67
CA SER A 152 -16.04 11.84 11.95
C SER A 152 -14.74 11.56 12.71
N ASP A 153 -14.84 11.27 13.99
CA ASP A 153 -13.71 10.91 14.87
C ASP A 153 -13.21 9.45 14.65
N LEU A 154 -13.64 8.77 13.58
CA LEU A 154 -13.25 7.38 13.30
C LEU A 154 -11.78 7.22 12.90
N SER A 155 -11.08 8.31 12.61
CA SER A 155 -9.68 8.29 12.12
C SER A 155 -9.54 7.37 10.91
N CYS A 156 -10.31 7.63 9.86
CA CYS A 156 -10.25 6.91 8.60
C CYS A 156 -8.99 7.30 7.83
N ASN A 157 -8.39 6.37 7.08
CA ASN A 157 -7.15 6.66 6.34
C ASN A 157 -7.32 7.59 5.13
N VAL A 158 -8.51 7.94 4.74
CA VAL A 158 -8.75 9.01 3.76
C VAL A 158 -8.50 10.40 4.34
N ASP A 159 -8.62 10.55 5.67
CA ASP A 159 -8.31 11.77 6.40
C ASP A 159 -6.79 12.01 6.44
N GLY A 160 -6.36 13.25 6.15
CA GLY A 160 -4.95 13.64 6.06
C GLY A 160 -4.19 13.13 4.83
N TYR A 161 -4.70 12.11 4.11
CA TYR A 161 -4.09 11.61 2.88
C TYR A 161 -4.87 12.00 1.62
N VAL A 162 -6.14 11.65 1.55
CA VAL A 162 -7.02 11.98 0.42
C VAL A 162 -7.66 13.35 0.60
N PHE A 163 -8.09 13.68 1.81
CA PHE A 163 -8.62 14.98 2.22
C PHE A 163 -7.69 15.63 3.25
N ASP A 164 -7.61 16.95 3.23
CA ASP A 164 -6.93 17.71 4.28
C ASP A 164 -7.86 17.92 5.49
N ASP A 165 -7.31 18.43 6.59
CA ASP A 165 -8.02 18.67 7.85
C ASP A 165 -9.16 19.72 7.76
N SER A 166 -9.39 20.32 6.58
CA SER A 166 -10.45 21.32 6.40
C SER A 166 -11.85 20.71 6.30
N GLY A 167 -11.94 19.39 6.08
CA GLY A 167 -13.19 18.66 5.93
C GLY A 167 -13.99 19.07 4.69
N VAL A 168 -15.22 18.57 4.61
CA VAL A 168 -16.15 18.86 3.52
C VAL A 168 -17.57 19.09 4.06
N GLU A 169 -18.33 19.98 3.43
CA GLU A 169 -19.76 20.10 3.69
C GLU A 169 -20.53 19.27 2.67
N VAL A 170 -21.32 18.30 3.12
CA VAL A 170 -22.07 17.38 2.25
C VAL A 170 -23.56 17.52 2.51
N ARG A 171 -24.35 17.69 1.45
CA ARG A 171 -25.81 17.82 1.54
C ARG A 171 -26.52 16.99 0.46
N ALA A 172 -27.40 16.10 0.86
CA ALA A 172 -28.37 15.50 -0.06
C ALA A 172 -29.49 16.52 -0.35
N THR A 173 -29.55 16.99 -1.59
CA THR A 173 -30.54 17.99 -2.03
C THR A 173 -31.85 17.36 -2.53
N SER A 174 -31.79 16.05 -2.88
CA SER A 174 -32.96 15.22 -3.19
C SER A 174 -32.67 13.76 -2.88
N ALA A 175 -33.55 12.84 -3.25
CA ALA A 175 -33.30 11.39 -3.11
C ALA A 175 -32.16 10.90 -4.02
N THR A 176 -31.91 11.62 -5.12
CA THR A 176 -30.95 11.23 -6.17
C THR A 176 -29.88 12.30 -6.45
N ARG A 177 -29.75 13.32 -5.63
CA ARG A 177 -28.75 14.36 -5.81
C ARG A 177 -28.15 14.82 -4.51
N LEU A 178 -26.81 14.98 -4.50
CA LEU A 178 -26.08 15.60 -3.40
C LEU A 178 -25.13 16.68 -3.94
N THR A 179 -24.74 17.58 -3.03
CA THR A 179 -23.66 18.54 -3.25
C THR A 179 -22.56 18.32 -2.22
N VAL A 180 -21.31 18.53 -2.65
CA VAL A 180 -20.12 18.51 -1.79
C VAL A 180 -19.42 19.83 -1.96
N THR A 181 -19.15 20.52 -0.85
CA THR A 181 -18.48 21.82 -0.82
C THR A 181 -17.19 21.71 0.00
N THR A 182 -16.09 22.15 -0.56
CA THR A 182 -14.76 22.19 0.06
C THR A 182 -14.42 23.60 0.53
N ALA A 183 -13.53 23.74 1.51
CA ALA A 183 -13.10 25.03 2.04
C ALA A 183 -12.31 25.87 1.00
N LYS A 184 -11.66 25.21 0.04
CA LYS A 184 -10.87 25.81 -1.04
C LYS A 184 -11.26 25.18 -2.39
N PRO A 185 -10.99 25.85 -3.53
CA PRO A 185 -11.20 25.24 -4.84
C PRO A 185 -10.51 23.87 -4.94
N ASP A 186 -11.27 22.85 -5.31
CA ASP A 186 -10.77 21.50 -5.51
C ASP A 186 -11.21 20.93 -6.86
N PRO A 187 -10.38 21.08 -7.90
CA PRO A 187 -10.71 20.60 -9.25
C PRO A 187 -10.71 19.07 -9.36
N ILE A 188 -10.13 18.34 -8.39
CA ILE A 188 -10.07 16.88 -8.37
C ILE A 188 -10.96 16.24 -7.30
N LEU A 189 -11.95 16.97 -6.78
CA LEU A 189 -12.89 16.41 -5.79
C LEU A 189 -13.55 15.10 -6.26
N PRO A 190 -13.97 14.93 -7.54
CA PRO A 190 -14.48 13.64 -8.02
C PRO A 190 -13.49 12.49 -7.86
N LEU A 191 -12.19 12.72 -8.09
CA LEU A 191 -11.14 11.74 -7.86
C LEU A 191 -11.01 11.40 -6.36
N ARG A 192 -11.04 12.41 -5.47
CA ARG A 192 -11.00 12.15 -4.02
C ARG A 192 -12.18 11.31 -3.56
N LEU A 193 -13.37 11.55 -4.11
CA LEU A 193 -14.59 10.79 -3.77
C LEU A 193 -14.56 9.34 -4.28
N SER A 194 -13.68 8.99 -5.21
CA SER A 194 -13.48 7.60 -5.62
C SER A 194 -12.79 6.73 -4.56
N PHE A 195 -12.28 7.35 -3.48
CA PHE A 195 -11.72 6.65 -2.32
C PHE A 195 -12.72 6.48 -1.17
N ILE A 196 -13.93 7.04 -1.29
CA ILE A 196 -14.97 6.95 -0.26
C ILE A 196 -15.92 5.81 -0.62
N GLU A 197 -15.85 4.75 0.15
CA GLU A 197 -16.76 3.61 0.04
C GLU A 197 -18.14 3.94 0.61
N ILE A 198 -19.20 3.62 -0.13
CA ILE A 198 -20.57 3.95 0.25
C ILE A 198 -21.17 2.84 1.13
N VAL A 199 -21.67 3.24 2.29
CA VAL A 199 -22.32 2.39 3.28
C VAL A 199 -23.72 2.93 3.62
N PRO A 200 -24.65 2.09 4.11
CA PRO A 200 -25.95 2.59 4.55
C PRO A 200 -25.81 3.52 5.76
N ARG A 201 -26.62 4.56 5.81
CA ARG A 201 -26.65 5.56 6.91
C ARG A 201 -27.03 4.98 8.29
N THR A 202 -27.24 3.70 8.39
CA THR A 202 -27.38 2.95 9.65
C THR A 202 -26.06 2.41 10.17
N THR A 203 -24.98 2.57 9.41
CA THR A 203 -23.62 2.19 9.83
C THR A 203 -23.18 3.11 10.98
N SER A 204 -22.46 2.55 11.96
CA SER A 204 -21.97 3.31 13.12
C SER A 204 -21.05 4.46 12.69
N THR A 205 -21.20 5.61 13.36
CA THR A 205 -20.28 6.77 13.30
C THR A 205 -19.35 6.85 14.50
N GLU A 206 -19.55 5.98 15.51
CA GLU A 206 -18.80 5.99 16.76
C GLU A 206 -17.74 4.87 16.80
N ALA A 207 -17.93 3.84 16.00
CA ALA A 207 -17.03 2.68 15.94
C ALA A 207 -16.88 2.14 14.54
N LYS A 208 -15.68 1.64 14.22
CA LYS A 208 -15.37 0.91 12.99
C LYS A 208 -16.16 -0.40 12.94
N VAL A 209 -16.64 -0.76 11.75
CA VAL A 209 -17.46 -1.95 11.55
C VAL A 209 -16.59 -3.13 11.13
N ARG A 210 -16.91 -4.32 11.65
CA ARG A 210 -16.22 -5.55 11.33
C ARG A 210 -16.77 -6.20 10.04
N GLU A 211 -18.07 -6.16 9.86
CA GLU A 211 -18.78 -6.78 8.74
C GLU A 211 -19.55 -5.70 7.98
N PRO A 212 -18.89 -5.01 7.05
CA PRO A 212 -19.51 -3.93 6.30
C PRO A 212 -20.63 -4.44 5.40
N VAL A 213 -21.66 -3.60 5.26
CA VAL A 213 -22.73 -3.73 4.28
C VAL A 213 -22.50 -2.69 3.19
N GLY A 214 -22.49 -3.12 1.95
CA GLY A 214 -22.31 -2.25 0.79
C GLY A 214 -23.32 -2.53 -0.32
N THR A 215 -23.02 -2.00 -1.50
CA THR A 215 -23.81 -2.18 -2.73
C THR A 215 -23.14 -3.17 -3.70
N GLY A 216 -21.97 -3.69 -3.34
CA GLY A 216 -21.11 -4.47 -4.21
C GLY A 216 -21.61 -5.85 -4.59
N PRO A 217 -20.91 -6.52 -5.52
CA PRO A 217 -21.29 -7.83 -6.08
C PRO A 217 -21.21 -8.99 -5.09
N TYR A 218 -20.55 -8.81 -3.95
CA TYR A 218 -20.44 -9.80 -2.87
C TYR A 218 -20.78 -9.17 -1.53
N ALA A 219 -21.27 -9.99 -0.60
CA ALA A 219 -21.47 -9.65 0.80
C ALA A 219 -20.53 -10.45 1.70
N ILE A 220 -20.22 -9.95 2.89
CA ILE A 220 -19.46 -10.72 3.89
C ILE A 220 -20.33 -11.91 4.33
N GLY A 221 -19.83 -13.13 4.08
CA GLY A 221 -20.45 -14.35 4.56
C GLY A 221 -19.95 -14.74 5.95
N ASN A 222 -18.64 -14.80 6.13
CA ASN A 222 -18.02 -15.12 7.42
C ASN A 222 -16.58 -14.61 7.49
N TRP A 223 -16.18 -14.07 8.63
CA TRP A 223 -14.79 -13.79 8.96
C TRP A 223 -14.36 -14.54 10.21
N GLN A 224 -13.63 -15.62 10.00
CA GLN A 224 -12.98 -16.38 11.05
C GLN A 224 -11.54 -15.87 11.21
N THR A 225 -11.32 -15.05 12.24
CA THR A 225 -10.01 -14.43 12.53
C THR A 225 -8.91 -15.49 12.63
N GLY A 226 -7.77 -15.23 12.01
CA GLY A 226 -6.62 -16.14 11.93
C GLY A 226 -6.80 -17.28 10.92
N VAL A 227 -7.97 -17.44 10.28
CA VAL A 227 -8.28 -18.60 9.44
C VAL A 227 -8.68 -18.22 8.01
N SER A 228 -9.80 -17.49 7.84
CA SER A 228 -10.30 -17.15 6.51
C SER A 228 -11.38 -16.08 6.54
N ILE A 229 -11.57 -15.41 5.38
CA ILE A 229 -12.73 -14.59 5.09
C ILE A 229 -13.48 -15.25 3.92
N THR A 230 -14.79 -15.33 4.01
CA THR A 230 -15.66 -15.81 2.94
C THR A 230 -16.61 -14.70 2.53
N LEU A 231 -16.72 -14.49 1.22
CA LEU A 231 -17.70 -13.61 0.61
C LEU A 231 -18.72 -14.50 -0.14
N ASP A 232 -20.00 -14.19 0.01
CA ASP A 232 -21.09 -14.80 -0.74
C ASP A 232 -21.59 -13.82 -1.81
N ARG A 233 -21.91 -14.31 -3.00
CA ARG A 233 -22.40 -13.48 -4.10
C ARG A 233 -23.69 -12.77 -3.71
N ASN A 234 -23.77 -11.49 -4.03
CA ASN A 234 -24.99 -10.71 -3.90
C ASN A 234 -25.91 -10.94 -5.10
N ASP A 235 -26.86 -11.83 -4.97
CA ASP A 235 -27.80 -12.17 -6.07
C ASP A 235 -28.74 -11.01 -6.43
N THR A 236 -28.79 -9.95 -5.63
CA THR A 236 -29.54 -8.71 -5.92
C THR A 236 -28.65 -7.58 -6.43
N TYR A 237 -27.40 -7.88 -6.80
CA TYR A 237 -26.46 -6.90 -7.31
C TYR A 237 -27.02 -6.20 -8.56
N TRP A 238 -26.93 -4.88 -8.57
CA TRP A 238 -27.45 -4.02 -9.64
C TRP A 238 -26.64 -4.08 -10.94
N GLY A 239 -25.37 -4.53 -10.88
CA GLY A 239 -24.47 -4.68 -12.02
C GLY A 239 -24.44 -6.09 -12.58
N LYS A 240 -23.37 -6.43 -13.30
CA LYS A 240 -23.17 -7.79 -13.84
C LYS A 240 -22.88 -8.77 -12.71
N ALA A 241 -23.65 -9.84 -12.61
CA ALA A 241 -23.43 -10.88 -11.61
C ALA A 241 -22.04 -11.53 -11.76
N PRO A 242 -21.29 -11.73 -10.66
CA PRO A 242 -20.03 -12.47 -10.67
C PRO A 242 -20.18 -13.91 -11.14
N ALA A 243 -19.15 -14.46 -11.78
CA ALA A 243 -19.16 -15.86 -12.24
C ALA A 243 -19.14 -16.87 -11.08
N PHE A 244 -18.47 -16.52 -9.97
CA PHE A 244 -18.35 -17.38 -8.79
C PHE A 244 -19.39 -17.02 -7.74
N ALA A 245 -20.07 -18.02 -7.16
CA ALA A 245 -21.07 -17.80 -6.11
C ALA A 245 -20.44 -17.47 -4.77
N ARG A 246 -19.18 -17.80 -4.59
CA ARG A 246 -18.44 -17.57 -3.35
C ARG A 246 -16.99 -17.19 -3.64
N ALA A 247 -16.38 -16.37 -2.78
CA ALA A 247 -14.95 -16.15 -2.74
C ALA A 247 -14.43 -16.47 -1.34
N ARG A 248 -13.29 -17.15 -1.24
CA ARG A 248 -12.66 -17.49 0.03
C ARG A 248 -11.24 -17.01 0.04
N TYR A 249 -10.92 -16.15 1.01
CA TYR A 249 -9.57 -15.65 1.29
C TYR A 249 -8.95 -16.44 2.44
N VAL A 250 -7.69 -16.81 2.26
CA VAL A 250 -6.78 -17.31 3.28
C VAL A 250 -5.46 -16.54 3.17
N TRP A 251 -4.55 -16.68 4.12
CA TRP A 251 -3.26 -15.97 4.09
C TRP A 251 -2.10 -16.88 4.43
N ARG A 252 -0.96 -16.60 3.80
CA ARG A 252 0.34 -17.25 4.01
C ARG A 252 1.43 -16.21 3.87
N SER A 253 2.27 -16.03 4.89
CA SER A 253 3.34 -15.03 4.88
C SER A 253 4.43 -15.32 3.85
N GLU A 254 4.73 -16.60 3.62
CA GLU A 254 5.81 -17.01 2.73
C GLU A 254 5.40 -17.00 1.25
N PRO A 255 6.06 -16.20 0.38
CA PRO A 255 5.73 -16.11 -1.04
C PRO A 255 5.77 -17.47 -1.77
N SER A 256 6.77 -18.29 -1.47
CA SER A 256 6.92 -19.63 -2.06
C SER A 256 5.76 -20.57 -1.73
N VAL A 257 5.16 -20.43 -0.54
CA VAL A 257 3.97 -21.22 -0.17
C VAL A 257 2.78 -20.76 -1.00
N ARG A 258 2.59 -19.43 -1.19
CA ARG A 258 1.52 -18.89 -2.03
C ARG A 258 1.65 -19.34 -3.50
N ALA A 259 2.88 -19.29 -4.05
CA ALA A 259 3.17 -19.79 -5.40
C ALA A 259 2.88 -21.30 -5.54
N ALA A 260 3.27 -22.09 -4.54
CA ALA A 260 2.98 -23.53 -4.51
C ALA A 260 1.48 -23.82 -4.47
N MET A 261 0.67 -23.03 -3.76
CA MET A 261 -0.80 -23.17 -3.75
C MET A 261 -1.42 -22.94 -5.13
N ILE A 262 -0.91 -21.97 -5.91
CA ILE A 262 -1.32 -21.77 -7.32
C ILE A 262 -0.95 -22.99 -8.16
N THR A 263 0.30 -23.43 -8.11
CA THR A 263 0.81 -24.55 -8.92
C THR A 263 0.09 -25.87 -8.63
N LYS A 264 -0.30 -26.11 -7.37
CA LYS A 264 -1.03 -27.31 -6.95
C LYS A 264 -2.55 -27.20 -7.14
N GLY A 265 -3.06 -26.04 -7.60
CA GLY A 265 -4.50 -25.80 -7.73
C GLY A 265 -5.23 -25.69 -6.39
N GLU A 266 -4.54 -25.33 -5.32
CA GLU A 266 -5.12 -25.05 -3.99
C GLU A 266 -5.64 -23.61 -3.87
N ALA A 267 -5.13 -22.69 -4.70
CA ALA A 267 -5.60 -21.31 -4.87
C ALA A 267 -5.75 -20.96 -6.35
N ASP A 268 -6.64 -20.03 -6.64
CA ASP A 268 -6.88 -19.50 -7.98
C ASP A 268 -6.15 -18.16 -8.20
N LEU A 269 -6.04 -17.34 -7.14
CA LEU A 269 -5.32 -16.07 -7.11
C LEU A 269 -4.40 -16.03 -5.89
N ALA A 270 -3.20 -15.43 -6.06
CA ALA A 270 -2.22 -15.22 -4.99
C ALA A 270 -1.59 -13.83 -5.10
N THR A 271 -1.69 -13.02 -4.04
CA THR A 271 -1.07 -11.70 -4.02
C THR A 271 0.40 -11.75 -3.62
N ALA A 272 1.18 -10.73 -3.98
CA ALA A 272 2.54 -10.47 -3.50
C ALA A 272 3.51 -11.67 -3.66
N LEU A 273 3.58 -12.28 -4.84
CA LEU A 273 4.58 -13.31 -5.14
C LEU A 273 5.98 -12.70 -5.23
N ASP A 274 6.98 -13.49 -4.90
CA ASP A 274 8.38 -13.14 -5.15
C ASP A 274 8.75 -13.49 -6.60
N PRO A 275 9.55 -12.68 -7.30
CA PRO A 275 9.97 -12.95 -8.68
C PRO A 275 10.58 -14.34 -8.90
N LYS A 276 11.35 -14.83 -7.91
CA LYS A 276 11.97 -16.18 -8.00
C LYS A 276 10.97 -17.33 -7.96
N ASP A 277 9.76 -17.09 -7.44
CA ASP A 277 8.70 -18.08 -7.29
C ASP A 277 7.68 -18.00 -8.45
N ALA A 278 7.81 -16.98 -9.32
CA ALA A 278 7.02 -16.83 -10.53
C ALA A 278 7.46 -17.83 -11.59
N THR A 279 6.49 -18.46 -12.23
CA THR A 279 6.74 -19.32 -13.40
C THR A 279 5.80 -18.92 -14.53
N GLU A 280 6.24 -19.16 -15.77
CA GLU A 280 5.41 -18.90 -16.93
C GLU A 280 4.08 -19.68 -16.82
N GLY A 281 2.96 -18.97 -17.00
CA GLY A 281 1.62 -19.53 -16.96
C GLY A 281 0.98 -19.66 -15.59
N ASN A 282 1.67 -19.27 -14.49
CA ASN A 282 1.09 -19.25 -13.14
C ASN A 282 1.17 -17.88 -12.44
N SER A 283 1.66 -16.87 -13.13
CA SER A 283 1.75 -15.51 -12.61
C SER A 283 1.64 -14.48 -13.72
N VAL A 284 1.25 -13.26 -13.35
CA VAL A 284 1.17 -12.09 -14.24
C VAL A 284 1.75 -10.86 -13.53
N ALA A 285 2.70 -10.21 -14.19
CA ALA A 285 3.24 -8.93 -13.73
C ALA A 285 2.35 -7.78 -14.24
N TYR A 286 2.07 -6.80 -13.37
CA TYR A 286 1.22 -5.66 -13.70
C TYR A 286 1.75 -4.38 -13.05
N PRO A 287 1.55 -3.20 -13.65
CA PRO A 287 1.85 -1.93 -13.00
C PRO A 287 1.07 -1.80 -11.69
N ASN A 288 1.75 -1.43 -10.59
CA ASN A 288 1.10 -1.25 -9.29
C ASN A 288 1.19 0.20 -8.77
N ASN A 289 1.63 1.12 -9.63
CA ASN A 289 1.80 2.54 -9.31
C ASN A 289 2.76 2.84 -8.15
N GLU A 290 3.69 1.96 -7.84
CA GLU A 290 4.70 2.16 -6.81
C GLU A 290 6.04 2.59 -7.43
N THR A 291 6.75 3.48 -6.72
CA THR A 291 8.10 3.93 -7.10
C THR A 291 9.03 3.81 -5.92
N THR A 292 10.16 3.14 -6.11
CA THR A 292 11.25 3.12 -5.11
C THR A 292 12.22 4.26 -5.37
N ALA A 293 12.67 4.89 -4.29
CA ALA A 293 13.63 5.98 -4.33
C ALA A 293 14.44 6.05 -3.05
N LEU A 294 15.62 6.68 -3.12
CA LEU A 294 16.41 7.06 -1.97
C LEU A 294 16.14 8.53 -1.66
N ARG A 295 15.54 8.83 -0.51
CA ARG A 295 15.36 10.19 -0.01
C ARG A 295 16.59 10.64 0.73
N LEU A 296 17.20 11.75 0.30
CA LEU A 296 18.39 12.35 0.90
C LEU A 296 17.99 13.44 1.88
N ASP A 297 18.55 13.41 3.10
CA ASP A 297 18.27 14.41 4.13
C ASP A 297 19.13 15.66 3.94
N GLY A 298 18.64 16.61 3.17
CA GLY A 298 19.34 17.88 2.90
C GLY A 298 19.43 18.86 4.08
N ARG A 299 19.11 18.45 5.31
CA ARG A 299 19.29 19.24 6.53
C ARG A 299 20.70 19.08 7.11
N GLU A 300 21.43 18.03 6.76
CA GLU A 300 22.66 17.59 7.39
C GLU A 300 23.77 17.36 6.36
N ALA A 301 24.95 17.95 6.63
CA ALA A 301 26.13 17.70 5.79
C ALA A 301 26.56 16.21 5.86
N PRO A 302 27.01 15.64 4.75
CA PRO A 302 27.29 16.25 3.44
C PRO A 302 26.09 16.33 2.51
N LEU A 303 24.89 15.83 2.91
CA LEU A 303 23.70 15.75 2.05
C LEU A 303 22.99 17.12 1.87
N ASP A 304 23.37 18.16 2.63
CA ASP A 304 22.90 19.54 2.43
C ASP A 304 23.53 20.22 1.20
N ASP A 305 24.68 19.74 0.71
CA ASP A 305 25.28 20.21 -0.54
C ASP A 305 24.65 19.51 -1.75
N ILE A 306 24.13 20.30 -2.70
CA ILE A 306 23.45 19.76 -3.89
C ILE A 306 24.41 18.91 -4.76
N ARG A 307 25.69 19.27 -4.86
CA ARG A 307 26.69 18.53 -5.63
C ARG A 307 26.87 17.11 -5.12
N VAL A 308 26.77 16.91 -3.80
CA VAL A 308 26.83 15.57 -3.19
C VAL A 308 25.57 14.78 -3.54
N ARG A 309 24.39 15.40 -3.53
CA ARG A 309 23.14 14.72 -3.92
C ARG A 309 23.12 14.35 -5.40
N GLU A 310 23.54 15.27 -6.28
CA GLU A 310 23.71 15.01 -7.71
C GLU A 310 24.73 13.90 -7.98
N ALA A 311 25.85 13.90 -7.26
CA ALA A 311 26.85 12.83 -7.39
C ALA A 311 26.30 11.47 -6.99
N ILE A 312 25.47 11.40 -5.94
CA ILE A 312 24.80 10.17 -5.54
C ILE A 312 23.83 9.72 -6.65
N ASP A 313 23.08 10.64 -7.25
CA ASP A 313 22.17 10.32 -8.36
C ASP A 313 22.94 9.80 -9.59
N MET A 314 24.08 10.41 -9.92
CA MET A 314 24.91 10.05 -11.08
C MET A 314 25.68 8.74 -10.90
N VAL A 315 25.99 8.31 -9.68
CA VAL A 315 26.74 7.05 -9.47
C VAL A 315 25.84 5.81 -9.50
N ILE A 316 24.54 5.97 -9.29
CA ILE A 316 23.62 4.84 -9.18
C ILE A 316 23.26 4.28 -10.55
N ASP A 317 23.68 3.04 -10.79
CA ASP A 317 23.30 2.26 -11.98
C ASP A 317 21.96 1.58 -11.77
N ARG A 318 20.91 2.31 -12.15
CA ARG A 318 19.50 1.87 -12.01
C ARG A 318 19.18 0.67 -12.89
N GLN A 319 19.79 0.63 -14.09
CA GLN A 319 19.57 -0.49 -15.02
C GLN A 319 20.14 -1.78 -14.44
N ALA A 320 21.37 -1.74 -13.93
CA ALA A 320 21.98 -2.90 -13.29
C ALA A 320 21.21 -3.37 -12.06
N ILE A 321 20.68 -2.44 -11.24
CA ILE A 321 19.82 -2.76 -10.08
C ILE A 321 18.54 -3.44 -10.58
N SER A 322 17.85 -2.86 -11.55
CA SER A 322 16.61 -3.42 -12.11
C SER A 322 16.86 -4.82 -12.69
N ASP A 323 17.84 -4.98 -13.55
CA ASP A 323 18.12 -6.27 -14.22
C ASP A 323 18.53 -7.37 -13.23
N THR A 324 19.29 -7.00 -12.18
CA THR A 324 19.86 -8.00 -11.25
C THR A 324 18.93 -8.31 -10.07
N LEU A 325 18.22 -7.30 -9.55
CA LEU A 325 17.46 -7.42 -8.31
C LEU A 325 15.96 -7.47 -8.52
N PHE A 326 15.42 -6.74 -9.50
CA PHE A 326 13.97 -6.64 -9.71
C PHE A 326 13.48 -7.47 -10.89
N GLY A 327 14.33 -7.75 -11.89
CA GLY A 327 13.92 -8.44 -13.12
C GLY A 327 12.79 -7.66 -13.81
N GLU A 328 11.75 -8.36 -14.22
CA GLU A 328 10.57 -7.74 -14.87
C GLU A 328 9.73 -6.86 -13.95
N LEU A 329 10.02 -6.82 -12.64
CA LEU A 329 9.24 -6.07 -11.65
C LEU A 329 9.77 -4.67 -11.37
N GLY A 330 10.83 -4.22 -12.04
CA GLY A 330 11.37 -2.87 -11.88
C GLY A 330 11.75 -2.24 -13.21
N GLU A 331 11.21 -1.06 -13.48
CA GLU A 331 11.62 -0.21 -14.60
C GLU A 331 12.37 1.02 -14.04
N PRO A 332 13.60 1.34 -14.53
CA PRO A 332 14.35 2.50 -14.06
C PRO A 332 13.51 3.78 -14.03
N ALA A 333 13.51 4.50 -12.90
CA ALA A 333 12.67 5.67 -12.69
C ALA A 333 13.48 6.98 -12.74
N ALA A 334 12.85 8.05 -13.24
CA ALA A 334 13.36 9.42 -13.24
C ALA A 334 12.57 10.37 -12.35
N GLN A 335 11.47 9.93 -11.75
CA GLN A 335 10.56 10.73 -10.94
C GLN A 335 9.74 9.84 -10.00
N LEU A 336 9.07 10.46 -8.99
CA LEU A 336 8.29 9.69 -7.99
C LEU A 336 6.96 9.13 -8.52
N VAL A 337 6.42 9.67 -9.62
CA VAL A 337 5.17 9.20 -10.21
C VAL A 337 5.43 8.36 -11.45
N PRO A 338 4.80 7.19 -11.62
CA PRO A 338 4.91 6.38 -12.82
C PRO A 338 4.01 6.88 -13.94
N LYS A 339 4.22 6.35 -15.14
CA LYS A 339 3.36 6.60 -16.30
C LYS A 339 1.90 6.22 -16.00
N GLY A 340 0.97 7.07 -16.42
CA GLY A 340 -0.47 6.92 -16.12
C GLY A 340 -0.94 7.70 -14.90
N VAL A 341 -0.03 8.25 -14.09
CA VAL A 341 -0.35 9.20 -13.01
C VAL A 341 -0.30 10.62 -13.56
N VAL A 342 -1.34 11.43 -13.28
CA VAL A 342 -1.37 12.85 -13.69
C VAL A 342 -0.14 13.58 -13.13
N GLY A 343 0.60 14.26 -14.00
CA GLY A 343 1.86 14.93 -13.67
C GLY A 343 3.11 14.14 -14.05
N PHE A 344 2.98 12.91 -14.57
CA PHE A 344 4.12 12.21 -15.15
C PHE A 344 4.74 13.05 -16.27
N ASN A 345 6.06 13.21 -16.25
CA ASN A 345 6.81 13.98 -17.24
C ASN A 345 7.53 13.01 -18.19
N ASP A 346 7.06 12.93 -19.43
CA ASP A 346 7.63 12.06 -20.46
C ASP A 346 9.03 12.50 -20.91
N ASP A 347 9.45 13.74 -20.64
CA ASP A 347 10.76 14.28 -21.00
C ASP A 347 11.85 13.91 -19.98
N LEU A 348 11.48 13.45 -18.77
CA LEU A 348 12.44 13.00 -17.77
C LEU A 348 12.88 11.57 -18.05
N THR A 349 14.18 11.38 -18.16
CA THR A 349 14.80 10.07 -18.31
C THR A 349 15.68 9.75 -17.09
N PRO A 350 15.83 8.47 -16.72
CA PRO A 350 16.75 8.08 -15.66
C PRO A 350 18.17 8.56 -15.94
N THR A 351 18.83 9.09 -14.93
CA THR A 351 20.21 9.57 -15.03
C THR A 351 21.13 8.43 -15.49
N THR A 352 21.86 8.66 -16.57
CA THR A 352 22.88 7.72 -17.03
C THR A 352 24.06 7.74 -16.05
N PRO A 353 24.55 6.58 -15.58
CA PRO A 353 25.66 6.53 -14.64
C PRO A 353 26.93 7.17 -15.22
N ASP A 354 27.52 8.10 -14.45
CA ASP A 354 28.82 8.73 -14.72
C ASP A 354 29.63 8.85 -13.43
N SER A 355 30.39 7.81 -13.12
CA SER A 355 31.19 7.75 -11.91
C SER A 355 32.37 8.75 -11.89
N GLU A 356 32.85 9.21 -13.05
CA GLU A 356 33.94 10.18 -13.13
C GLU A 356 33.42 11.58 -12.80
N ALA A 357 32.33 12.02 -13.43
CA ALA A 357 31.68 13.28 -13.14
C ALA A 357 31.18 13.32 -11.69
N ALA A 358 30.58 12.23 -11.19
CA ALA A 358 30.13 12.12 -9.82
C ALA A 358 31.27 12.32 -8.79
N ARG A 359 32.43 11.68 -9.01
CA ARG A 359 33.61 11.89 -8.15
C ARG A 359 34.14 13.33 -8.22
N ALA A 360 34.09 13.96 -9.38
CA ALA A 360 34.50 15.35 -9.53
C ALA A 360 33.63 16.30 -8.69
N LEU A 361 32.30 16.08 -8.64
CA LEU A 361 31.37 16.85 -7.80
C LEU A 361 31.68 16.68 -6.30
N VAL A 362 31.88 15.44 -5.82
CA VAL A 362 32.22 15.19 -4.41
C VAL A 362 33.56 15.80 -4.06
N LYS A 363 34.57 15.71 -4.93
CA LYS A 363 35.88 16.33 -4.74
C LYS A 363 35.80 17.87 -4.69
N ALA A 364 34.96 18.47 -5.53
CA ALA A 364 34.74 19.93 -5.49
C ALA A 364 34.06 20.35 -4.18
N ALA A 365 33.03 19.62 -3.73
CA ALA A 365 32.38 19.86 -2.46
C ALA A 365 33.37 19.75 -1.27
N ALA A 366 34.21 18.70 -1.26
CA ALA A 366 35.24 18.51 -0.25
C ALA A 366 36.26 19.64 -0.24
N ALA A 367 36.67 20.17 -1.40
CA ALA A 367 37.58 21.29 -1.52
C ALA A 367 37.00 22.59 -0.95
N ASP A 368 35.67 22.74 -0.99
CA ASP A 368 34.95 23.87 -0.38
C ASP A 368 34.60 23.63 1.11
N GLY A 369 35.14 22.55 1.72
CA GLY A 369 35.01 22.27 3.15
C GLY A 369 33.78 21.43 3.56
N VAL A 370 33.05 20.86 2.60
CA VAL A 370 31.96 19.94 2.92
C VAL A 370 32.53 18.65 3.52
N PRO A 371 32.05 18.19 4.69
CA PRO A 371 32.61 17.01 5.38
C PRO A 371 32.08 15.70 4.72
N VAL A 372 32.58 15.40 3.51
CA VAL A 372 32.14 14.27 2.69
C VAL A 372 32.47 12.90 3.29
N ASP A 373 33.39 12.82 4.24
CA ASP A 373 33.76 11.62 5.00
C ASP A 373 32.83 11.33 6.19
N ARG A 374 31.95 12.28 6.54
CA ARG A 374 30.94 12.11 7.61
C ARG A 374 30.04 10.93 7.28
N ARG A 375 29.82 10.07 8.28
CA ARG A 375 29.01 8.85 8.11
C ARG A 375 27.56 9.18 7.75
N ILE A 376 27.12 8.69 6.59
CA ILE A 376 25.72 8.69 6.14
C ILE A 376 25.07 7.37 6.57
N THR A 377 23.93 7.42 7.22
CA THR A 377 23.13 6.21 7.55
C THR A 377 22.10 5.97 6.46
N LEU A 378 22.26 4.84 5.72
CA LEU A 378 21.28 4.38 4.75
C LEU A 378 20.26 3.52 5.49
N VAL A 379 19.05 4.06 5.68
CA VAL A 379 17.96 3.38 6.40
C VAL A 379 17.07 2.66 5.40
N ALA A 380 16.82 1.38 5.63
CA ALA A 380 15.92 0.55 4.84
C ALA A 380 15.03 -0.30 5.75
N ARG A 381 13.87 -0.73 5.28
CA ARG A 381 12.90 -1.51 6.04
C ARG A 381 12.84 -2.95 5.52
N ASN A 382 12.94 -3.92 6.43
CA ASN A 382 12.77 -5.34 6.08
C ASN A 382 11.40 -5.58 5.43
N GLY A 383 11.38 -6.27 4.30
CA GLY A 383 10.15 -6.60 3.57
C GLY A 383 9.45 -5.41 2.91
N GLN A 384 10.12 -4.28 2.68
CA GLN A 384 9.54 -3.10 2.03
C GLN A 384 9.17 -3.39 0.57
N PHE A 385 10.04 -4.09 -0.12
CA PHE A 385 9.85 -4.63 -1.47
C PHE A 385 10.81 -5.83 -1.65
N PRO A 386 10.64 -6.65 -2.70
CA PRO A 386 11.54 -7.78 -2.95
C PRO A 386 13.00 -7.33 -3.08
N ARG A 387 13.92 -8.05 -2.44
CA ARG A 387 15.37 -7.81 -2.49
C ARG A 387 15.82 -6.46 -1.92
N VAL A 388 15.08 -5.91 -0.97
CA VAL A 388 15.40 -4.59 -0.35
C VAL A 388 16.77 -4.57 0.34
N ALA A 389 17.19 -5.66 0.97
CA ALA A 389 18.50 -5.73 1.64
C ALA A 389 19.63 -5.66 0.62
N GLU A 390 19.56 -6.45 -0.44
CA GLU A 390 20.54 -6.45 -1.55
C GLU A 390 20.52 -5.12 -2.30
N THR A 391 19.36 -4.47 -2.42
CA THR A 391 19.26 -3.11 -2.97
C THR A 391 20.03 -2.11 -2.09
N ALA A 392 19.86 -2.17 -0.78
CA ALA A 392 20.60 -1.30 0.15
C ALA A 392 22.12 -1.55 0.07
N GLU A 393 22.57 -2.81 -0.06
CA GLU A 393 23.97 -3.16 -0.25
C GLU A 393 24.54 -2.63 -1.58
N ALA A 394 23.78 -2.74 -2.68
CA ALA A 394 24.17 -2.19 -3.98
C ALA A 394 24.31 -0.66 -3.92
N LEU A 395 23.37 0.04 -3.30
CA LEU A 395 23.43 1.49 -3.09
C LEU A 395 24.62 1.90 -2.22
N GLN A 396 24.85 1.21 -1.11
CA GLN A 396 26.02 1.43 -0.26
C GLN A 396 27.33 1.29 -1.04
N TYR A 397 27.46 0.21 -1.83
CA TYR A 397 28.65 -0.04 -2.63
C TYR A 397 28.88 1.06 -3.66
N GLN A 398 27.86 1.48 -4.39
CA GLN A 398 28.00 2.50 -5.43
C GLN A 398 28.31 3.88 -4.83
N MET A 399 27.65 4.26 -3.74
CA MET A 399 27.95 5.51 -3.02
C MET A 399 29.37 5.51 -2.41
N ALA A 400 29.86 4.36 -1.94
CA ALA A 400 31.22 4.24 -1.41
C ALA A 400 32.30 4.46 -2.48
N GLN A 401 32.01 4.24 -3.76
CA GLN A 401 32.93 4.54 -4.87
C GLN A 401 33.20 6.04 -5.06
N LEU A 402 32.33 6.89 -4.49
CA LEU A 402 32.54 8.35 -4.43
C LEU A 402 33.43 8.78 -3.25
N GLY A 403 33.85 7.84 -2.38
CA GLY A 403 34.53 8.14 -1.12
C GLY A 403 33.59 8.48 0.02
N LEU A 404 32.28 8.32 -0.14
CA LEU A 404 31.29 8.55 0.92
C LEU A 404 31.29 7.40 1.92
N ASN A 405 31.17 7.74 3.22
CA ASN A 405 31.12 6.77 4.30
C ASN A 405 29.65 6.36 4.58
N VAL A 406 29.15 5.32 3.95
CA VAL A 406 27.76 4.86 4.06
C VAL A 406 27.65 3.64 4.95
N LYS A 407 26.67 3.62 5.88
CA LYS A 407 26.36 2.47 6.74
C LYS A 407 24.88 2.14 6.66
N ILE A 408 24.57 0.89 6.37
CA ILE A 408 23.20 0.37 6.30
C ILE A 408 22.64 0.18 7.71
N LEU A 409 21.39 0.58 7.89
CA LEU A 409 20.55 0.33 9.05
C LEU A 409 19.24 -0.31 8.55
N MET A 410 19.12 -1.64 8.70
CA MET A 410 17.88 -2.35 8.46
C MET A 410 16.95 -2.19 9.67
N THR A 411 15.68 -1.87 9.43
CA THR A 411 14.69 -1.58 10.47
C THR A 411 13.42 -2.41 10.27
N ASP A 412 12.60 -2.49 11.31
CA ASP A 412 11.19 -2.89 11.18
C ASP A 412 10.33 -1.70 10.71
N THR A 413 9.03 -1.92 10.53
CA THR A 413 8.09 -0.89 10.07
C THR A 413 8.00 0.28 11.05
N ALA A 414 7.93 0.03 12.35
CA ALA A 414 7.73 1.08 13.35
C ALA A 414 8.98 1.98 13.46
N ALA A 415 10.17 1.39 13.47
CA ALA A 415 11.42 2.12 13.49
C ALA A 415 11.65 2.89 12.17
N HIS A 416 11.30 2.31 11.01
CA HIS A 416 11.40 2.99 9.72
C HIS A 416 10.53 4.24 9.65
N LEU A 417 9.30 4.19 10.14
CA LEU A 417 8.37 5.31 10.16
C LEU A 417 8.90 6.51 10.95
N GLN A 418 9.73 6.30 11.97
CA GLN A 418 10.38 7.39 12.71
C GLN A 418 11.35 8.20 11.83
N TYR A 419 11.99 7.57 10.84
CA TYR A 419 12.84 8.25 9.86
C TYR A 419 12.06 8.80 8.68
N GLN A 420 10.87 8.25 8.41
CA GLN A 420 10.07 8.59 7.24
C GLN A 420 9.16 9.80 7.50
N LEU A 421 8.52 9.86 8.65
CA LEU A 421 7.48 10.84 8.98
C LEU A 421 8.00 11.94 9.91
N ARG A 422 7.48 13.15 9.77
CA ARG A 422 7.72 14.23 10.73
C ARG A 422 6.95 13.99 12.04
N PRO A 423 7.51 14.37 13.23
CA PRO A 423 8.80 15.04 13.39
C PRO A 423 9.97 14.10 13.12
N LEU A 424 10.88 14.52 12.21
CA LEU A 424 12.06 13.72 11.87
C LEU A 424 13.04 13.69 13.05
N PRO A 425 13.79 12.58 13.25
CA PRO A 425 14.73 12.47 14.36
C PRO A 425 15.80 13.56 14.29
N GLU A 426 16.22 14.04 15.46
CA GLU A 426 17.29 15.00 15.62
C GLU A 426 18.58 14.30 16.09
N ASN A 427 19.73 14.86 15.74
CA ASN A 427 21.06 14.40 16.19
C ASN A 427 21.42 12.95 15.77
N VAL A 428 20.81 12.45 14.70
CA VAL A 428 21.10 11.10 14.14
C VAL A 428 22.12 11.13 13.00
N GLY A 429 22.56 12.33 12.59
CA GLY A 429 23.43 12.55 11.44
C GLY A 429 22.69 12.50 10.10
N PRO A 430 23.42 12.58 8.98
CA PRO A 430 22.82 12.57 7.65
C PRO A 430 22.19 11.21 7.33
N ILE A 431 20.94 11.25 6.89
CA ILE A 431 20.12 10.07 6.57
C ILE A 431 19.86 9.99 5.07
N ALA A 432 20.11 8.83 4.49
CA ALA A 432 19.60 8.42 3.20
C ALA A 432 18.53 7.34 3.45
N LEU A 433 17.25 7.65 3.21
CA LEU A 433 16.13 6.75 3.51
C LEU A 433 15.63 6.09 2.23
N LEU A 434 15.65 4.77 2.19
CA LEU A 434 15.04 4.01 1.11
C LEU A 434 13.51 4.01 1.30
N ILE A 435 12.80 4.52 0.30
CA ILE A 435 11.34 4.61 0.32
C ILE A 435 10.73 3.78 -0.82
N MET A 436 9.48 3.36 -0.62
CA MET A 436 8.57 2.92 -1.67
C MET A 436 7.31 3.77 -1.55
N HIS A 437 7.02 4.53 -2.59
CA HIS A 437 5.89 5.44 -2.65
C HIS A 437 4.81 4.89 -3.56
N GLY A 438 3.59 4.74 -3.04
CA GLY A 438 2.43 4.36 -3.81
C GLY A 438 1.70 5.57 -4.41
N ASN A 439 1.40 5.48 -5.71
CA ASN A 439 0.67 6.50 -6.46
C ASN A 439 -0.76 6.06 -6.81
N GLN A 440 -1.39 5.27 -5.95
CA GLN A 440 -2.72 4.70 -6.18
C GLN A 440 -3.79 5.79 -6.40
N ALA A 441 -3.56 6.99 -5.87
CA ALA A 441 -4.45 8.13 -6.11
C ALA A 441 -4.44 8.64 -7.57
N GLY A 442 -3.40 8.33 -8.35
CA GLY A 442 -3.34 8.63 -9.78
C GLY A 442 -3.17 10.10 -10.13
N ASP A 443 -2.79 10.95 -9.17
CA ASP A 443 -2.55 12.38 -9.37
C ASP A 443 -1.37 12.85 -8.51
N ALA A 444 -0.45 13.59 -9.13
CA ALA A 444 0.78 14.06 -8.50
C ALA A 444 0.58 15.00 -7.30
N ALA A 445 -0.61 15.57 -7.11
CA ALA A 445 -0.89 16.39 -5.94
C ALA A 445 -0.74 15.60 -4.64
N PHE A 446 -1.14 14.31 -4.64
CA PHE A 446 -0.98 13.45 -3.47
C PHE A 446 0.50 13.18 -3.17
N THR A 447 1.29 12.89 -4.22
CA THR A 447 2.74 12.74 -4.11
C THR A 447 3.38 14.04 -3.62
N ALA A 448 3.04 15.17 -4.20
CA ALA A 448 3.61 16.47 -3.85
C ALA A 448 3.26 16.86 -2.40
N SER A 449 2.03 16.65 -1.95
CA SER A 449 1.60 16.95 -0.59
C SER A 449 2.33 16.11 0.46
N GLN A 450 2.69 14.88 0.14
CA GLN A 450 3.38 13.96 1.05
C GLN A 450 4.91 14.11 1.04
N TYR A 451 5.51 14.42 -0.12
CA TYR A 451 6.94 14.25 -0.34
C TYR A 451 7.68 15.52 -0.76
N LEU A 452 7.04 16.50 -1.42
CA LEU A 452 7.77 17.57 -2.11
C LEU A 452 7.75 18.91 -1.39
N LEU A 453 6.66 19.27 -0.68
CA LEU A 453 6.58 20.56 0.00
C LEU A 453 7.57 20.65 1.17
N SER A 454 8.05 21.84 1.47
CA SER A 454 8.97 22.11 2.58
C SER A 454 8.47 21.59 3.93
N LYS A 455 7.16 21.48 4.11
CA LYS A 455 6.49 20.98 5.33
C LYS A 455 5.73 19.68 5.13
N SER A 456 5.90 19.00 4.00
CA SER A 456 5.29 17.69 3.75
C SER A 456 5.66 16.69 4.84
N PRO A 457 4.76 15.77 5.22
CA PRO A 457 5.00 14.77 6.26
C PRO A 457 6.28 13.95 6.03
N GLN A 458 6.62 13.71 4.77
CA GLN A 458 7.73 12.84 4.37
C GLN A 458 8.87 13.57 3.66
N SER A 459 8.85 14.90 3.58
CA SER A 459 9.95 15.71 3.05
C SER A 459 10.97 16.06 4.16
N THR A 460 12.24 16.06 3.84
CA THR A 460 13.29 16.52 4.77
C THR A 460 13.53 18.01 4.65
N PHE A 461 13.45 18.55 3.44
CA PHE A 461 13.59 19.97 3.13
C PHE A 461 12.84 20.31 1.83
N GLY A 462 12.74 21.57 1.50
CA GLY A 462 12.18 22.07 0.25
C GLY A 462 12.55 23.52 0.03
N THR A 463 12.11 24.06 -1.11
CA THR A 463 12.32 25.46 -1.47
C THR A 463 10.99 26.19 -1.59
N ARG A 464 10.99 27.51 -1.33
CA ARG A 464 9.79 28.35 -1.52
C ARG A 464 9.30 28.31 -2.96
N GLU A 465 10.20 28.16 -3.91
CA GLU A 465 9.85 28.07 -5.34
C GLU A 465 9.14 26.75 -5.65
N LEU A 466 9.60 25.61 -5.10
CA LEU A 466 8.93 24.33 -5.23
C LEU A 466 7.52 24.38 -4.61
N ASP A 467 7.40 24.92 -3.39
CA ASP A 467 6.10 25.09 -2.73
C ASP A 467 5.13 25.94 -3.58
N ARG A 468 5.63 27.03 -4.18
CA ARG A 468 4.83 27.90 -5.08
C ARG A 468 4.38 27.16 -6.34
N ARG A 469 5.26 26.37 -6.98
CA ARG A 469 4.95 25.58 -8.17
C ARG A 469 3.89 24.53 -7.88
N VAL A 470 4.05 23.80 -6.80
CA VAL A 470 3.07 22.79 -6.34
C VAL A 470 1.70 23.44 -6.07
N ALA A 471 1.68 24.58 -5.37
CA ALA A 471 0.42 25.29 -5.09
C ALA A 471 -0.27 25.75 -6.38
N ALA A 472 0.50 26.27 -7.35
CA ALA A 472 -0.03 26.68 -8.66
C ALA A 472 -0.60 25.48 -9.44
N ALA A 473 0.14 24.36 -9.50
CA ALA A 473 -0.29 23.15 -10.19
C ALA A 473 -1.56 22.53 -9.55
N THR A 474 -1.66 22.56 -8.23
CA THR A 474 -2.81 22.03 -7.48
C THR A 474 -4.12 22.74 -7.83
N ALA A 475 -4.07 24.03 -8.15
CA ALA A 475 -5.25 24.83 -8.53
C ALA A 475 -5.75 24.59 -9.96
N LEU A 476 -4.98 23.89 -10.79
CA LEU A 476 -5.30 23.65 -12.21
C LEU A 476 -6.07 22.33 -12.39
N ALA A 477 -6.65 22.15 -13.58
CA ALA A 477 -7.35 20.93 -14.00
C ALA A 477 -6.90 20.48 -15.40
N GLY A 478 -7.18 19.22 -15.75
CA GLY A 478 -6.95 18.67 -17.09
C GLY A 478 -5.49 18.81 -17.56
N GLU A 479 -5.29 19.10 -18.83
CA GLU A 479 -3.96 19.20 -19.46
C GLU A 479 -3.05 20.25 -18.81
N GLN A 480 -3.61 21.38 -18.34
CA GLN A 480 -2.82 22.40 -17.65
C GLN A 480 -2.26 21.87 -16.33
N ARG A 481 -3.04 21.07 -15.58
CA ARG A 481 -2.60 20.40 -14.36
C ARG A 481 -1.51 19.37 -14.66
N GLN A 482 -1.73 18.53 -15.68
CA GLN A 482 -0.76 17.54 -16.15
C GLN A 482 0.59 18.20 -16.41
N LYS A 483 0.61 19.27 -17.23
CA LYS A 483 1.83 20.00 -17.59
C LYS A 483 2.50 20.65 -16.39
N ALA A 484 1.72 21.32 -15.53
CA ALA A 484 2.27 22.03 -14.38
C ALA A 484 2.93 21.08 -13.36
N PHE A 485 2.36 19.89 -13.12
CA PHE A 485 3.00 18.88 -12.26
C PHE A 485 4.21 18.24 -12.95
N ALA A 486 4.21 18.03 -14.25
CA ALA A 486 5.40 17.58 -14.99
C ALA A 486 6.57 18.56 -14.80
N GLU A 487 6.31 19.88 -14.85
CA GLU A 487 7.30 20.92 -14.56
C GLU A 487 7.74 20.94 -13.09
N VAL A 488 6.86 20.55 -12.14
CA VAL A 488 7.23 20.39 -10.71
C VAL A 488 8.28 19.30 -10.55
N PHE A 489 8.12 18.14 -11.19
CA PHE A 489 9.10 17.06 -11.10
C PHE A 489 10.43 17.42 -11.78
N ALA A 490 10.39 18.10 -12.93
CA ALA A 490 11.62 18.59 -13.55
C ALA A 490 12.38 19.53 -12.62
N TYR A 491 11.69 20.51 -12.02
CA TYR A 491 12.30 21.43 -11.05
C TYR A 491 12.82 20.73 -9.79
N GLN A 492 12.09 19.72 -9.29
CA GLN A 492 12.53 18.89 -8.18
C GLN A 492 13.86 18.20 -8.46
N ASN A 493 14.01 17.63 -9.66
CA ASN A 493 15.23 16.93 -10.04
C ASN A 493 16.40 17.90 -10.24
N GLU A 494 16.18 19.01 -10.93
CA GLU A 494 17.23 19.96 -11.31
C GLU A 494 17.69 20.85 -10.14
N ALA A 495 16.75 21.40 -9.37
CA ALA A 495 17.04 22.47 -8.42
C ALA A 495 17.01 22.04 -6.95
N VAL A 496 16.38 20.91 -6.63
CA VAL A 496 16.23 20.41 -5.25
C VAL A 496 17.01 19.11 -5.04
N ALA A 497 16.92 18.18 -5.97
CA ALA A 497 17.62 16.90 -5.96
C ALA A 497 17.49 16.13 -4.62
N GLN A 498 16.28 16.12 -4.03
CA GLN A 498 16.04 15.45 -2.75
C GLN A 498 15.95 13.93 -2.89
N TYR A 499 15.59 13.45 -4.08
CA TYR A 499 15.33 12.03 -4.35
C TYR A 499 16.27 11.51 -5.43
N VAL A 500 16.85 10.33 -5.16
CA VAL A 500 17.46 9.48 -6.18
C VAL A 500 16.43 8.43 -6.53
N HIS A 501 15.76 8.58 -7.66
CA HIS A 501 14.73 7.65 -8.14
C HIS A 501 15.40 6.34 -8.58
N LEU A 502 14.85 5.19 -8.20
CA LEU A 502 15.43 3.89 -8.51
C LEU A 502 14.62 3.17 -9.57
N ALA A 503 13.39 2.78 -9.23
CA ALA A 503 12.55 2.03 -10.16
C ALA A 503 11.06 2.31 -9.93
N HIS A 504 10.29 2.33 -11.02
CA HIS A 504 8.85 2.10 -10.99
C HIS A 504 8.63 0.60 -10.83
N MET A 505 7.90 0.21 -9.78
CA MET A 505 7.71 -1.18 -9.45
C MET A 505 6.47 -1.76 -10.15
N ARG A 506 6.46 -3.08 -10.30
CA ARG A 506 5.29 -3.83 -10.77
C ARG A 506 4.91 -4.85 -9.71
N GLY A 507 3.62 -5.06 -9.55
CA GLY A 507 3.08 -6.15 -8.74
C GLY A 507 3.17 -7.48 -9.49
N LEU A 508 3.20 -8.57 -8.75
CA LEU A 508 3.17 -9.93 -9.28
C LEU A 508 2.00 -10.68 -8.66
N LEU A 509 1.00 -11.00 -9.49
CA LEU A 509 -0.17 -11.78 -9.10
C LEU A 509 0.00 -13.23 -9.55
N GLY A 510 -0.13 -14.18 -8.63
CA GLY A 510 -0.29 -15.59 -8.96
C GLY A 510 -1.67 -15.82 -9.56
N LEU A 511 -1.73 -16.49 -10.70
CA LEU A 511 -2.96 -16.75 -11.43
C LEU A 511 -2.97 -18.20 -11.90
N SER A 512 -3.91 -19.00 -11.40
CA SER A 512 -4.03 -20.40 -11.83
C SER A 512 -4.61 -20.48 -13.25
N SER A 513 -4.28 -21.55 -13.96
CA SER A 513 -4.82 -21.79 -15.30
C SER A 513 -6.35 -22.05 -15.33
N SER A 514 -6.98 -22.23 -14.15
CA SER A 514 -8.42 -22.46 -14.01
C SER A 514 -9.26 -21.18 -14.13
N VAL A 515 -8.63 -20.00 -14.04
CA VAL A 515 -9.33 -18.70 -14.09
C VAL A 515 -8.65 -17.74 -15.07
N ARG A 516 -9.42 -16.73 -15.49
CA ARG A 516 -8.95 -15.58 -16.26
C ARG A 516 -9.20 -14.33 -15.46
N TYR A 517 -8.18 -13.49 -15.33
CA TYR A 517 -8.25 -12.21 -14.67
C TYR A 517 -7.16 -11.28 -15.21
N GLU A 518 -7.52 -10.04 -15.45
CA GLU A 518 -6.57 -8.97 -15.76
C GLU A 518 -6.45 -8.09 -14.51
N PRO A 519 -5.24 -8.01 -13.91
CA PRO A 519 -5.03 -7.23 -12.70
C PRO A 519 -5.31 -5.74 -12.91
N ASN A 520 -5.81 -5.08 -11.88
CA ASN A 520 -5.98 -3.64 -11.87
C ASN A 520 -4.63 -2.95 -11.79
N SER A 521 -4.27 -2.23 -12.85
CA SER A 521 -3.01 -1.48 -12.96
C SER A 521 -3.12 -0.01 -12.54
N ALA A 522 -4.33 0.54 -12.45
CA ALA A 522 -4.54 1.96 -12.17
C ALA A 522 -4.54 2.28 -10.66
N THR A 523 -5.04 1.37 -9.82
CA THR A 523 -5.11 1.58 -8.37
C THR A 523 -4.16 0.68 -7.57
N GLY A 524 -3.67 -0.42 -8.16
CA GLY A 524 -2.69 -1.32 -7.55
C GLY A 524 -3.21 -2.18 -6.38
N ASP A 525 -4.20 -1.72 -5.65
CA ASP A 525 -4.67 -2.28 -4.38
C ASP A 525 -6.04 -2.96 -4.47
N GLU A 526 -6.60 -3.09 -5.66
CA GLU A 526 -7.89 -3.71 -5.89
C GLU A 526 -7.77 -5.10 -6.50
N LEU A 527 -8.60 -6.02 -6.02
CA LEU A 527 -8.82 -7.32 -6.62
C LEU A 527 -10.31 -7.44 -6.96
N ARG A 528 -10.68 -7.12 -8.18
CA ARG A 528 -12.09 -7.07 -8.63
C ARG A 528 -12.61 -8.47 -8.94
N LEU A 529 -13.19 -9.14 -7.95
CA LEU A 529 -13.65 -10.54 -8.09
C LEU A 529 -14.74 -10.72 -9.13
N ALA A 530 -15.57 -9.70 -9.37
CA ALA A 530 -16.60 -9.75 -10.42
C ALA A 530 -16.03 -9.81 -11.85
N ALA A 531 -14.75 -9.44 -12.03
CA ALA A 531 -14.04 -9.54 -13.31
C ALA A 531 -13.37 -10.92 -13.50
N VAL A 532 -13.23 -11.72 -12.45
CA VAL A 532 -12.64 -13.06 -12.53
C VAL A 532 -13.64 -14.01 -13.17
N THR A 533 -13.21 -14.73 -14.19
CA THR A 533 -14.03 -15.74 -14.88
C THR A 533 -13.33 -17.09 -14.90
N PRO A 534 -14.08 -18.21 -14.92
CA PRO A 534 -13.49 -19.52 -15.21
C PRO A 534 -12.75 -19.50 -16.54
N ALA A 535 -11.61 -20.17 -16.64
CA ALA A 535 -10.99 -20.43 -17.93
C ALA A 535 -11.92 -21.34 -18.74
N GLU A 536 -12.06 -21.03 -20.04
CA GLU A 536 -12.78 -21.94 -20.94
C GLU A 536 -12.08 -23.30 -20.93
N GLU A 537 -12.83 -24.40 -20.74
CA GLU A 537 -12.29 -25.71 -21.00
C GLU A 537 -11.85 -25.74 -22.46
N LYS A 538 -10.55 -25.91 -22.71
CA LYS A 538 -10.07 -26.21 -24.06
C LYS A 538 -10.77 -27.51 -24.45
N GLY A 539 -11.74 -27.43 -25.36
CA GLY A 539 -12.50 -28.56 -25.84
C GLY A 539 -11.55 -29.73 -26.19
N ARG A 540 -11.80 -30.86 -25.54
CA ARG A 540 -11.11 -32.12 -25.83
C ARG A 540 -11.37 -32.57 -27.26
#